data_cac80dba43b5d9b9baf16b6bcae868a3
#
_entry.id   cac80dba43b5d9b9baf16b6bcae868a3
#
_cell.length_a   1.000
_cell.length_b   1.000
_cell.length_c   1.000
_cell.angle_alpha   90.00
_cell.angle_beta   90.00
_cell.angle_gamma   90.00
#
_symmetry.space_group_name_H-M   'P 1'
#
loop_
_entity.id
_entity.type
_entity.pdbx_description
1 polymer ?
#
loop_
_entity_poly.entity_id
_entity_poly.type
_entity_poly.pdbx_seq_one_letter_code
_entity_poly.pdbx_strand_id
1 'polypeptide(L)'
;MIGANKKKKVSEFATPYTVGNALTKGGATVKLSALVMGLANMAHKQIIKGLIFLAIEIAYIAYMVNAGAYYISMLPSLGWRKQEEVFNEQKQIYEYVAGDQSVLLLLYGVITIAITVLFIYMWCENLKSGYKAECLSKAGKEINSFGKDVKSLFDKNLYKTLMFLPLMGILIFTVLPLLFMIPMAFTNYSVKGDHLVLFDWTGFASFGQVLGLGGKLGKI
;
A
#
# COMPACT_ATOMS: atom_id res chain seq x y z
N MET A 1 -3.32 44.48 -33.21
CA MET A 1 -4.25 43.98 -32.18
C MET A 1 -4.12 42.47 -32.06
N ILE A 2 -3.00 41.94 -31.51
CA ILE A 2 -2.78 40.49 -31.33
C ILE A 2 -2.07 40.25 -29.97
N GLY A 3 -2.62 40.76 -28.92
CA GLY A 3 -1.92 40.62 -27.61
C GLY A 3 -2.78 40.22 -26.39
N ALA A 4 -4.09 40.21 -26.54
CA ALA A 4 -4.99 40.14 -25.36
C ALA A 4 -5.56 38.74 -25.03
N ASN A 5 -5.36 37.72 -25.86
CA ASN A 5 -6.08 36.45 -25.73
C ASN A 5 -5.31 35.29 -25.09
N LYS A 6 -4.02 35.47 -24.75
CA LYS A 6 -3.17 34.42 -24.18
C LYS A 6 -3.22 34.33 -22.62
N LYS A 7 -3.62 35.39 -21.94
CA LYS A 7 -3.63 35.42 -20.46
C LYS A 7 -4.89 34.82 -19.81
N LYS A 8 -5.99 34.74 -20.52
CA LYS A 8 -7.27 34.23 -19.95
C LYS A 8 -7.34 32.71 -19.79
N LYS A 9 -6.56 31.92 -20.54
CA LYS A 9 -6.58 30.46 -20.50
C LYS A 9 -5.86 29.82 -19.29
N VAL A 10 -5.03 30.56 -18.58
CA VAL A 10 -4.22 30.02 -17.44
C VAL A 10 -5.00 30.00 -16.13
N SER A 11 -6.06 30.82 -16.00
CA SER A 11 -6.86 30.93 -14.78
C SER A 11 -8.00 29.90 -14.67
N GLU A 12 -8.23 29.10 -15.72
CA GLU A 12 -9.35 28.15 -15.78
C GLU A 12 -9.03 26.81 -15.05
N PHE A 13 -7.78 26.55 -14.72
CA PHE A 13 -7.34 25.33 -14.05
C PHE A 13 -6.95 25.61 -12.60
N ALA A 14 -7.60 24.89 -11.69
CA ALA A 14 -7.30 25.03 -10.27
C ALA A 14 -5.91 24.49 -9.94
N THR A 15 -5.06 25.36 -9.40
CA THR A 15 -3.85 25.00 -8.67
C THR A 15 -4.14 25.13 -7.17
N PRO A 16 -3.66 24.19 -6.35
CA PRO A 16 -2.76 23.08 -6.58
C PRO A 16 -3.42 21.86 -7.28
N TYR A 17 -2.59 21.04 -7.92
CA TYR A 17 -3.00 19.77 -8.54
C TYR A 17 -3.33 18.74 -7.45
N THR A 18 -4.61 18.64 -7.06
CA THR A 18 -5.09 17.72 -6.04
C THR A 18 -5.91 16.59 -6.67
N VAL A 19 -6.06 15.48 -5.95
CA VAL A 19 -6.92 14.36 -6.36
C VAL A 19 -8.37 14.82 -6.55
N GLY A 20 -8.89 15.66 -5.63
CA GLY A 20 -10.24 16.21 -5.74
C GLY A 20 -10.43 17.03 -7.02
N ASN A 21 -9.47 17.90 -7.38
CA ASN A 21 -9.53 18.66 -8.63
C ASN A 21 -9.37 17.76 -9.87
N ALA A 22 -8.56 16.70 -9.79
CA ALA A 22 -8.43 15.73 -10.88
C ALA A 22 -9.75 15.03 -11.19
N LEU A 23 -10.47 14.59 -10.16
CA LEU A 23 -11.75 13.89 -10.32
C LEU A 23 -12.92 14.83 -10.72
N THR A 24 -12.94 16.07 -10.21
CA THR A 24 -14.04 17.01 -10.47
C THR A 24 -13.86 17.80 -11.75
N LYS A 25 -12.66 18.32 -12.01
CA LYS A 25 -12.34 19.26 -13.10
C LYS A 25 -11.49 18.63 -14.22
N GLY A 26 -10.94 17.42 -13.99
CA GLY A 26 -10.19 16.67 -14.99
C GLY A 26 -11.08 16.21 -16.15
N GLY A 27 -10.49 16.11 -17.33
CA GLY A 27 -11.15 15.57 -18.53
C GLY A 27 -11.43 14.07 -18.42
N ALA A 28 -12.06 13.51 -19.45
CA ALA A 28 -12.42 12.09 -19.49
C ALA A 28 -11.22 11.17 -19.30
N THR A 29 -10.08 11.47 -19.89
CA THR A 29 -8.84 10.68 -19.75
C THR A 29 -8.32 10.64 -18.32
N VAL A 30 -8.39 11.76 -17.57
CA VAL A 30 -7.99 11.82 -16.16
C VAL A 30 -8.93 11.00 -15.28
N LYS A 31 -10.24 11.08 -15.53
CA LYS A 31 -11.26 10.29 -14.80
C LYS A 31 -11.11 8.80 -15.09
N LEU A 32 -10.88 8.41 -16.33
CA LEU A 32 -10.59 7.03 -16.71
C LEU A 32 -9.28 6.51 -16.09
N SER A 33 -8.30 7.40 -15.86
CA SER A 33 -7.05 7.06 -15.18
C SER A 33 -7.23 6.72 -13.68
N ALA A 34 -8.42 6.93 -13.12
CA ALA A 34 -8.78 6.43 -11.80
C ALA A 34 -9.09 4.93 -11.81
N LEU A 35 -9.53 4.38 -12.96
CA LEU A 35 -9.84 2.96 -13.15
C LEU A 35 -8.65 2.21 -13.75
N VAL A 36 -7.94 2.82 -14.70
CA VAL A 36 -6.75 2.23 -15.32
C VAL A 36 -5.62 3.24 -15.21
N MET A 37 -4.70 2.98 -14.29
CA MET A 37 -3.62 3.91 -13.96
C MET A 37 -2.75 4.19 -15.19
N GLY A 38 -2.30 5.45 -15.32
CA GLY A 38 -1.40 5.86 -16.38
C GLY A 38 -2.06 6.33 -17.67
N LEU A 39 -3.36 6.07 -17.91
CA LEU A 39 -4.04 6.47 -19.15
C LEU A 39 -3.91 7.97 -19.44
N ALA A 40 -4.13 8.82 -18.44
CA ALA A 40 -4.00 10.26 -18.61
C ALA A 40 -2.58 10.68 -18.98
N ASN A 41 -1.56 10.07 -18.37
CA ASN A 41 -0.16 10.34 -18.70
C ASN A 41 0.17 9.89 -20.12
N MET A 42 -0.29 8.71 -20.54
CA MET A 42 -0.09 8.22 -21.92
C MET A 42 -0.78 9.11 -22.95
N ALA A 43 -2.03 9.53 -22.70
CA ALA A 43 -2.76 10.44 -23.58
C ALA A 43 -2.05 11.79 -23.78
N HIS A 44 -1.25 12.23 -22.81
CA HIS A 44 -0.49 13.48 -22.86
C HIS A 44 1.01 13.27 -23.15
N LYS A 45 1.36 12.25 -23.93
CA LYS A 45 2.74 11.96 -24.43
C LYS A 45 3.77 11.56 -23.34
N GLN A 46 3.33 11.25 -22.13
CA GLN A 46 4.17 10.68 -21.07
C GLN A 46 4.04 9.15 -21.02
N ILE A 47 4.31 8.47 -22.14
CA ILE A 47 4.04 7.04 -22.33
C ILE A 47 4.77 6.19 -21.28
N ILE A 48 6.06 6.38 -21.07
CA ILE A 48 6.87 5.60 -20.12
C ILE A 48 6.32 5.74 -18.70
N LYS A 49 5.96 6.95 -18.30
CA LYS A 49 5.40 7.21 -16.97
C LYS A 49 4.03 6.54 -16.79
N GLY A 50 3.19 6.60 -17.84
CA GLY A 50 1.90 5.91 -17.84
C GLY A 50 2.04 4.39 -17.75
N LEU A 51 3.00 3.80 -18.48
CA LEU A 51 3.29 2.37 -18.42
C LEU A 51 3.79 1.93 -17.04
N ILE A 52 4.60 2.76 -16.36
CA ILE A 52 5.03 2.46 -14.99
C ILE A 52 3.84 2.41 -14.04
N PHE A 53 2.92 3.38 -14.10
CA PHE A 53 1.72 3.37 -13.28
C PHE A 53 0.82 2.16 -13.57
N LEU A 54 0.65 1.81 -14.84
CA LEU A 54 -0.11 0.63 -15.25
C LEU A 54 0.55 -0.67 -14.75
N ALA A 55 1.86 -0.78 -14.84
CA ALA A 55 2.60 -1.94 -14.33
C ALA A 55 2.44 -2.11 -12.80
N ILE A 56 2.46 -1.00 -12.05
CA ILE A 56 2.21 -1.00 -10.60
C ILE A 56 0.79 -1.50 -10.31
N GLU A 57 -0.22 -1.06 -11.06
CA GLU A 57 -1.60 -1.50 -10.90
C GLU A 57 -1.75 -3.01 -11.17
N ILE A 58 -1.21 -3.49 -12.30
CA ILE A 58 -1.24 -4.91 -12.66
C ILE A 58 -0.53 -5.76 -11.59
N ALA A 59 0.64 -5.33 -11.13
CA ALA A 59 1.39 -6.03 -10.09
C ALA A 59 0.61 -6.09 -8.76
N TYR A 60 -0.05 -4.99 -8.37
CA TYR A 60 -0.89 -4.96 -7.19
C TYR A 60 -2.11 -5.87 -7.30
N ILE A 61 -2.83 -5.84 -8.43
CA ILE A 61 -3.98 -6.71 -8.66
C ILE A 61 -3.54 -8.18 -8.66
N ALA A 62 -2.45 -8.52 -9.34
CA ALA A 62 -1.90 -9.87 -9.36
C ALA A 62 -1.53 -10.34 -7.94
N TYR A 63 -0.89 -9.49 -7.14
CA TYR A 63 -0.57 -9.78 -5.74
C TYR A 63 -1.85 -10.02 -4.92
N MET A 64 -2.86 -9.15 -5.05
CA MET A 64 -4.11 -9.27 -4.30
C MET A 64 -4.86 -10.56 -4.64
N VAL A 65 -4.92 -10.94 -5.93
CA VAL A 65 -5.60 -12.16 -6.39
C VAL A 65 -4.86 -13.42 -5.90
N ASN A 66 -3.53 -13.42 -5.93
CA ASN A 66 -2.75 -14.62 -5.59
C ASN A 66 -2.53 -14.82 -4.09
N ALA A 67 -2.47 -13.75 -3.30
CA ALA A 67 -2.07 -13.83 -1.90
C ALA A 67 -2.77 -12.80 -0.99
N GLY A 68 -2.79 -11.52 -1.39
CA GLY A 68 -3.18 -10.43 -0.52
C GLY A 68 -4.61 -10.54 0.02
N ALA A 69 -5.58 -10.90 -0.84
CA ALA A 69 -6.97 -11.07 -0.43
C ALA A 69 -7.13 -12.18 0.62
N TYR A 70 -6.39 -13.28 0.48
CA TYR A 70 -6.38 -14.36 1.47
C TYR A 70 -5.88 -13.87 2.82
N TYR A 71 -4.72 -13.21 2.88
CA TYR A 71 -4.18 -12.75 4.15
C TYR A 71 -5.04 -11.68 4.83
N ILE A 72 -5.65 -10.77 4.07
CA ILE A 72 -6.59 -9.78 4.64
C ILE A 72 -7.84 -10.49 5.18
N SER A 73 -8.38 -11.48 4.48
CA SER A 73 -9.57 -12.21 4.95
C SER A 73 -9.32 -13.03 6.20
N MET A 74 -8.07 -13.49 6.42
CA MET A 74 -7.67 -14.25 7.59
C MET A 74 -7.25 -13.40 8.80
N LEU A 75 -7.01 -12.10 8.62
CA LEU A 75 -6.63 -11.20 9.72
C LEU A 75 -7.63 -11.18 10.89
N PRO A 76 -8.96 -11.19 10.68
CA PRO A 76 -9.91 -11.17 11.82
C PRO A 76 -9.87 -12.44 12.68
N SER A 77 -9.58 -13.60 12.07
CA SER A 77 -9.59 -14.90 12.76
C SER A 77 -8.20 -15.39 13.17
N LEU A 78 -7.14 -14.85 12.54
CA LEU A 78 -5.75 -15.29 12.69
C LEU A 78 -5.51 -16.79 12.45
N GLY A 79 -6.45 -17.44 11.74
CA GLY A 79 -6.43 -18.88 11.47
C GLY A 79 -7.23 -19.68 12.48
N TRP A 80 -7.57 -20.89 12.11
CA TRP A 80 -8.43 -21.80 12.88
C TRP A 80 -8.03 -23.28 12.74
N ARG A 81 -7.31 -23.62 11.64
CA ARG A 81 -6.94 -25.02 11.36
C ARG A 81 -5.73 -25.40 12.18
N LYS A 82 -5.90 -26.39 13.05
CA LYS A 82 -4.79 -27.01 13.77
C LYS A 82 -4.03 -27.96 12.83
N GLN A 83 -2.77 -28.18 13.14
CA GLN A 83 -2.01 -29.23 12.49
C GLN A 83 -2.57 -30.58 12.93
N GLU A 84 -2.88 -31.42 11.98
CA GLU A 84 -3.45 -32.75 12.21
C GLU A 84 -2.61 -33.81 11.48
N GLU A 85 -2.52 -35.00 12.10
CA GLU A 85 -1.96 -36.18 11.47
C GLU A 85 -3.09 -36.89 10.72
N VAL A 86 -2.97 -36.98 9.39
CA VAL A 86 -3.94 -37.68 8.54
C VAL A 86 -3.26 -38.91 7.94
N PHE A 87 -3.92 -40.08 8.09
CA PHE A 87 -3.43 -41.32 7.49
C PHE A 87 -3.64 -41.31 5.97
N ASN A 88 -2.55 -41.36 5.23
CA ASN A 88 -2.58 -41.44 3.79
C ASN A 88 -2.68 -42.90 3.38
N GLU A 89 -3.88 -43.35 2.92
CA GLU A 89 -4.14 -44.74 2.54
C GLU A 89 -3.29 -45.22 1.35
N GLN A 90 -2.90 -44.30 0.45
CA GLN A 90 -2.09 -44.66 -0.71
C GLN A 90 -0.61 -44.93 -0.34
N LYS A 91 -0.10 -44.22 0.65
CA LYS A 91 1.30 -44.33 1.09
C LYS A 91 1.45 -45.21 2.35
N GLN A 92 0.34 -45.58 3.00
CA GLN A 92 0.31 -46.34 4.26
C GLN A 92 1.14 -45.65 5.38
N ILE A 93 1.18 -44.31 5.41
CA ILE A 93 1.89 -43.52 6.43
C ILE A 93 0.99 -42.41 6.95
N TYR A 94 1.26 -41.94 8.15
CA TYR A 94 0.69 -40.72 8.66
C TYR A 94 1.43 -39.51 8.09
N GLU A 95 0.71 -38.59 7.48
CA GLU A 95 1.22 -37.32 6.97
C GLU A 95 0.69 -36.17 7.83
N TYR A 96 1.57 -35.24 8.16
CA TYR A 96 1.17 -34.01 8.84
C TYR A 96 0.55 -33.05 7.83
N VAL A 97 -0.72 -32.77 7.97
CA VAL A 97 -1.37 -31.67 7.25
C VAL A 97 -1.05 -30.37 7.98
N ALA A 98 -0.38 -29.46 7.29
CA ALA A 98 -0.01 -28.18 7.85
C ALA A 98 -1.26 -27.38 8.26
N GLY A 99 -1.31 -26.99 9.52
CA GLY A 99 -2.31 -26.07 10.03
C GLY A 99 -2.00 -24.60 9.69
N ASP A 100 -2.88 -23.72 10.14
CA ASP A 100 -2.67 -22.29 10.04
C ASP A 100 -1.60 -21.84 11.05
N GLN A 101 -0.84 -20.82 10.70
CA GLN A 101 0.16 -20.20 11.58
C GLN A 101 -0.22 -18.73 11.78
N SER A 102 -0.79 -18.41 12.95
CA SER A 102 -1.29 -17.07 13.25
C SER A 102 -0.22 -15.98 13.13
N VAL A 103 1.04 -16.28 13.48
CA VAL A 103 2.17 -15.36 13.30
C VAL A 103 2.35 -14.98 11.84
N LEU A 104 2.34 -15.96 10.93
CA LEU A 104 2.51 -15.70 9.50
C LEU A 104 1.30 -15.00 8.90
N LEU A 105 0.08 -15.38 9.33
CA LEU A 105 -1.15 -14.72 8.88
C LEU A 105 -1.16 -13.25 9.31
N LEU A 106 -0.79 -12.96 10.56
CA LEU A 106 -0.67 -11.60 11.04
C LEU A 106 0.42 -10.82 10.31
N LEU A 107 1.61 -11.42 10.13
CA LEU A 107 2.74 -10.78 9.44
C LEU A 107 2.38 -10.41 7.99
N TYR A 108 1.93 -11.39 7.21
CA TYR A 108 1.56 -11.16 5.81
C TYR A 108 0.33 -10.26 5.67
N GLY A 109 -0.61 -10.34 6.62
CA GLY A 109 -1.75 -9.43 6.67
C GLY A 109 -1.32 -7.98 6.86
N VAL A 110 -0.43 -7.70 7.82
CA VAL A 110 0.14 -6.36 8.06
C VAL A 110 0.94 -5.86 6.83
N ILE A 111 1.76 -6.74 6.24
CA ILE A 111 2.49 -6.42 5.00
C ILE A 111 1.52 -6.06 3.88
N THR A 112 0.43 -6.82 3.72
CA THR A 112 -0.59 -6.56 2.69
C THR A 112 -1.29 -5.21 2.91
N ILE A 113 -1.58 -4.83 4.16
CA ILE A 113 -2.11 -3.51 4.48
C ILE A 113 -1.09 -2.42 4.10
N ALA A 114 0.19 -2.60 4.43
CA ALA A 114 1.23 -1.64 4.08
C ALA A 114 1.37 -1.47 2.55
N ILE A 115 1.36 -2.58 1.79
CA ILE A 115 1.37 -2.56 0.32
C ILE A 115 0.13 -1.85 -0.22
N THR A 116 -1.05 -2.07 0.36
CA THR A 116 -2.29 -1.41 -0.04
C THR A 116 -2.23 0.10 0.19
N VAL A 117 -1.71 0.54 1.33
CA VAL A 117 -1.51 1.97 1.63
C VAL A 117 -0.55 2.60 0.62
N LEU A 118 0.56 1.91 0.29
CA LEU A 118 1.50 2.37 -0.72
C LEU A 118 0.85 2.45 -2.12
N PHE A 119 0.03 1.46 -2.47
CA PHE A 119 -0.72 1.47 -3.73
C PHE A 119 -1.70 2.65 -3.80
N ILE A 120 -2.46 2.94 -2.74
CA ILE A 120 -3.35 4.09 -2.66
C ILE A 120 -2.56 5.41 -2.84
N TYR A 121 -1.39 5.52 -2.22
CA TYR A 121 -0.51 6.67 -2.42
C TYR A 121 -0.09 6.82 -3.89
N MET A 122 0.35 5.74 -4.54
CA MET A 122 0.74 5.75 -5.96
C MET A 122 -0.46 6.07 -6.87
N TRP A 123 -1.65 5.58 -6.54
CA TRP A 123 -2.90 5.91 -7.23
C TRP A 123 -3.21 7.42 -7.14
N CYS A 124 -3.06 8.01 -5.96
CA CYS A 124 -3.21 9.46 -5.78
C CYS A 124 -2.21 10.25 -6.63
N GLU A 125 -0.95 9.83 -6.66
CA GLU A 125 0.10 10.48 -7.46
C GLU A 125 -0.14 10.32 -8.97
N ASN A 126 -0.67 9.17 -9.42
CA ASN A 126 -1.10 8.96 -10.80
C ASN A 126 -2.14 10.00 -11.22
N LEU A 127 -3.20 10.19 -10.42
CA LEU A 127 -4.27 11.16 -10.71
C LEU A 127 -3.76 12.60 -10.74
N LYS A 128 -2.94 12.99 -9.77
CA LYS A 128 -2.32 14.32 -9.74
C LYS A 128 -1.41 14.55 -10.96
N SER A 129 -0.62 13.54 -11.32
CA SER A 129 0.28 13.59 -12.48
C SER A 129 -0.48 13.72 -13.79
N GLY A 130 -1.53 12.91 -13.98
CA GLY A 130 -2.38 12.96 -15.17
C GLY A 130 -3.11 14.29 -15.31
N TYR A 131 -3.69 14.81 -14.22
CA TYR A 131 -4.34 16.12 -14.21
C TYR A 131 -3.37 17.26 -14.52
N LYS A 132 -2.16 17.21 -13.94
CA LYS A 132 -1.10 18.17 -14.25
C LYS A 132 -0.71 18.14 -15.73
N ALA A 133 -0.56 16.95 -16.30
CA ALA A 133 -0.22 16.80 -17.73
C ALA A 133 -1.32 17.37 -18.62
N GLU A 134 -2.60 17.14 -18.30
CA GLU A 134 -3.74 17.72 -18.99
C GLU A 134 -3.74 19.25 -18.92
N CYS A 135 -3.57 19.82 -17.72
CA CYS A 135 -3.54 21.27 -17.53
C CYS A 135 -2.40 21.94 -18.31
N LEU A 136 -1.20 21.34 -18.31
CA LEU A 136 -0.06 21.84 -19.08
C LEU A 136 -0.31 21.74 -20.58
N SER A 137 -0.89 20.64 -21.06
CA SER A 137 -1.26 20.43 -22.46
C SER A 137 -2.24 21.50 -22.94
N LYS A 138 -3.31 21.74 -22.17
CA LYS A 138 -4.33 22.76 -22.48
C LYS A 138 -3.78 24.19 -22.43
N ALA A 139 -2.79 24.43 -21.58
CA ALA A 139 -2.09 25.72 -21.49
C ALA A 139 -1.03 25.93 -22.58
N GLY A 140 -0.81 24.95 -23.46
CA GLY A 140 0.22 24.99 -24.49
C GLY A 140 1.66 25.02 -23.95
N LYS A 141 1.86 24.55 -22.70
CA LYS A 141 3.17 24.45 -22.08
C LYS A 141 3.79 23.10 -22.37
N GLU A 142 5.13 23.06 -22.45
CA GLU A 142 5.84 21.80 -22.60
C GLU A 142 5.57 20.87 -21.40
N ILE A 143 5.23 19.62 -21.71
CA ILE A 143 5.12 18.55 -20.74
C ILE A 143 6.48 17.87 -20.64
N ASN A 144 7.02 17.73 -19.43
CA ASN A 144 8.28 17.06 -19.23
C ASN A 144 8.20 15.61 -19.71
N SER A 145 9.17 15.20 -20.53
CA SER A 145 9.35 13.78 -20.84
C SER A 145 9.89 13.05 -19.62
N PHE A 146 9.73 11.71 -19.58
CA PHE A 146 10.27 10.87 -18.51
C PHE A 146 11.77 11.11 -18.26
N GLY A 147 12.57 11.24 -19.31
CA GLY A 147 14.01 11.55 -19.20
C GLY A 147 14.29 12.91 -18.53
N LYS A 148 13.49 13.95 -18.81
CA LYS A 148 13.61 15.24 -18.12
C LYS A 148 13.21 15.11 -16.63
N ASP A 149 12.19 14.32 -16.31
CA ASP A 149 11.78 14.07 -14.93
C ASP A 149 12.87 13.31 -14.16
N VAL A 150 13.44 12.23 -14.74
CA VAL A 150 14.56 11.48 -14.14
C VAL A 150 15.78 12.39 -13.94
N LYS A 151 16.18 13.17 -14.95
CA LYS A 151 17.29 14.11 -14.83
C LYS A 151 17.05 15.12 -13.69
N SER A 152 15.82 15.57 -13.52
CA SER A 152 15.48 16.51 -12.43
C SER A 152 15.63 15.90 -11.03
N LEU A 153 15.55 14.57 -10.87
CA LEU A 153 15.79 13.89 -9.59
C LEU A 153 17.28 13.92 -9.21
N PHE A 154 18.17 13.92 -10.20
CA PHE A 154 19.62 13.97 -9.99
C PHE A 154 20.19 15.40 -10.01
N ASP A 155 19.38 16.40 -10.37
CA ASP A 155 19.77 17.80 -10.41
C ASP A 155 18.97 18.63 -9.39
N LYS A 156 17.80 19.12 -9.79
CA LYS A 156 16.98 20.04 -8.95
C LYS A 156 16.41 19.40 -7.68
N ASN A 157 16.14 18.08 -7.70
CA ASN A 157 15.55 17.32 -6.60
C ASN A 157 16.52 16.31 -5.98
N LEU A 158 17.83 16.52 -6.13
CA LEU A 158 18.87 15.62 -5.61
C LEU A 158 18.69 15.33 -4.12
N TYR A 159 18.28 16.32 -3.34
CA TYR A 159 18.01 16.15 -1.89
C TYR A 159 16.91 15.11 -1.61
N LYS A 160 15.86 15.02 -2.45
CA LYS A 160 14.80 14.01 -2.31
C LYS A 160 15.34 12.61 -2.60
N THR A 161 16.17 12.50 -3.64
CA THR A 161 16.79 11.23 -4.04
C THR A 161 17.77 10.73 -2.96
N LEU A 162 18.58 11.62 -2.39
CA LEU A 162 19.50 11.27 -1.30
C LEU A 162 18.76 10.90 -0.01
N MET A 163 17.66 11.57 0.32
CA MET A 163 16.84 11.25 1.50
C MET A 163 16.01 9.98 1.32
N PHE A 164 15.74 9.56 0.08
CA PHE A 164 14.89 8.40 -0.19
C PHE A 164 15.49 7.11 0.40
N LEU A 165 16.79 6.88 0.24
CA LEU A 165 17.44 5.66 0.70
C LEU A 165 17.41 5.50 2.24
N PRO A 166 17.82 6.48 3.07
CA PRO A 166 17.67 6.41 4.51
C PRO A 166 16.21 6.28 4.97
N LEU A 167 15.29 7.01 4.31
CA LEU A 167 13.87 6.95 4.65
C LEU A 167 13.29 5.55 4.40
N MET A 168 13.64 4.92 3.27
CA MET A 168 13.25 3.55 2.96
C MET A 168 13.86 2.56 3.95
N GLY A 169 15.10 2.78 4.39
CA GLY A 169 15.72 1.98 5.44
C GLY A 169 14.95 2.05 6.75
N ILE A 170 14.60 3.23 7.22
CA ILE A 170 13.77 3.42 8.42
C ILE A 170 12.41 2.73 8.25
N LEU A 171 11.75 2.89 7.11
CA LEU A 171 10.45 2.30 6.85
C LEU A 171 10.49 0.77 6.90
N ILE A 172 11.49 0.15 6.26
CA ILE A 172 11.60 -1.31 6.18
C ILE A 172 12.09 -1.91 7.51
N PHE A 173 13.13 -1.32 8.13
CA PHE A 173 13.78 -1.94 9.28
C PHE A 173 13.21 -1.48 10.64
N THR A 174 12.50 -0.37 10.69
CA THR A 174 11.94 0.15 11.94
C THR A 174 10.42 0.15 11.92
N VAL A 175 9.82 0.80 10.93
CA VAL A 175 8.36 0.99 10.92
C VAL A 175 7.62 -0.32 10.66
N LEU A 176 8.08 -1.16 9.73
CA LEU A 176 7.40 -2.40 9.36
C LEU A 176 7.41 -3.43 10.52
N PRO A 177 8.54 -3.71 11.22
CA PRO A 177 8.52 -4.54 12.41
C PRO A 177 7.65 -3.96 13.53
N LEU A 178 7.66 -2.64 13.72
CA LEU A 178 6.80 -2.00 14.73
C LEU A 178 5.31 -2.18 14.41
N LEU A 179 4.92 -2.01 13.13
CA LEU A 179 3.56 -2.25 12.67
C LEU A 179 3.11 -3.71 12.85
N PHE A 180 4.03 -4.66 12.86
CA PHE A 180 3.75 -6.06 13.19
C PHE A 180 3.63 -6.27 14.72
N MET A 181 4.52 -5.67 15.51
CA MET A 181 4.54 -5.86 16.98
C MET A 181 3.32 -5.24 17.67
N ILE A 182 2.81 -4.12 17.16
CA ILE A 182 1.64 -3.45 17.74
C ILE A 182 0.41 -4.38 17.73
N PRO A 183 -0.04 -4.95 16.59
CA PRO A 183 -1.15 -5.90 16.59
C PRO A 183 -0.88 -7.14 17.45
N MET A 184 0.34 -7.65 17.47
CA MET A 184 0.72 -8.80 18.29
C MET A 184 0.40 -8.57 19.79
N ALA A 185 0.58 -7.36 20.30
CA ALA A 185 0.28 -7.01 21.69
C ALA A 185 -1.22 -7.11 22.03
N PHE A 186 -2.11 -7.16 21.04
CA PHE A 186 -3.56 -7.34 21.22
C PHE A 186 -4.02 -8.80 21.09
N THR A 187 -3.09 -9.75 21.04
CA THR A 187 -3.37 -11.19 20.93
C THR A 187 -3.03 -11.90 22.24
N ASN A 188 -3.43 -13.17 22.34
CA ASN A 188 -3.04 -14.05 23.45
C ASN A 188 -1.77 -14.84 23.17
N TYR A 189 -0.92 -14.39 22.23
CA TYR A 189 0.35 -15.04 21.92
C TYR A 189 1.15 -15.31 23.20
N SER A 190 1.42 -16.58 23.50
CA SER A 190 2.12 -16.98 24.70
C SER A 190 2.78 -18.34 24.54
N VAL A 191 3.92 -18.52 25.19
CA VAL A 191 4.59 -19.83 25.36
C VAL A 191 3.79 -20.74 26.27
N LYS A 192 2.99 -20.17 27.19
CA LYS A 192 2.13 -20.92 28.10
C LYS A 192 0.77 -21.15 27.44
N GLY A 193 0.31 -22.39 27.35
CA GLY A 193 -1.04 -22.73 26.91
C GLY A 193 -1.21 -23.00 25.43
N ASP A 194 -0.14 -23.39 24.71
CA ASP A 194 -0.19 -23.82 23.29
C ASP A 194 -0.64 -22.73 22.30
N HIS A 195 -0.41 -21.45 22.68
CA HIS A 195 -0.74 -20.29 21.82
C HIS A 195 0.46 -19.76 21.00
N LEU A 196 1.46 -20.64 20.72
CA LEU A 196 2.61 -20.26 19.89
C LEU A 196 2.30 -20.31 18.41
N VAL A 197 1.50 -21.27 17.98
CA VAL A 197 1.19 -21.52 16.57
C VAL A 197 -0.13 -20.89 16.19
N LEU A 198 -1.17 -21.14 17.00
CA LEU A 198 -2.49 -20.56 16.86
C LEU A 198 -2.80 -19.68 18.07
N PHE A 199 -3.15 -18.44 17.83
CA PHE A 199 -3.58 -17.49 18.84
C PHE A 199 -4.69 -16.59 18.30
N ASP A 200 -5.43 -15.99 19.22
CA ASP A 200 -6.62 -15.20 18.95
C ASP A 200 -6.46 -13.75 19.38
N TRP A 201 -7.33 -12.89 18.86
CA TRP A 201 -7.43 -11.52 19.31
C TRP A 201 -8.04 -11.45 20.72
N THR A 202 -7.32 -10.84 21.65
CA THR A 202 -7.81 -10.59 23.04
C THR A 202 -8.08 -9.12 23.31
N GLY A 203 -7.78 -8.25 22.35
CA GLY A 203 -7.95 -6.82 22.50
C GLY A 203 -7.12 -6.26 23.66
N PHE A 204 -7.74 -5.48 24.54
CA PHE A 204 -7.06 -4.85 25.69
C PHE A 204 -6.93 -5.74 26.92
N ALA A 205 -7.34 -7.00 26.90
CA ALA A 205 -7.29 -7.88 28.06
C ALA A 205 -5.87 -8.06 28.61
N SER A 206 -4.88 -8.22 27.74
CA SER A 206 -3.47 -8.33 28.10
C SER A 206 -2.96 -7.05 28.80
N PHE A 207 -3.36 -5.88 28.33
CA PHE A 207 -3.01 -4.61 28.98
C PHE A 207 -3.67 -4.46 30.35
N GLY A 208 -4.93 -4.90 30.51
CA GLY A 208 -5.63 -4.92 31.78
C GLY A 208 -4.90 -5.78 32.83
N GLN A 209 -4.32 -6.91 32.42
CA GLN A 209 -3.51 -7.77 33.27
C GLN A 209 -2.21 -7.09 33.72
N VAL A 210 -1.48 -6.48 32.76
CA VAL A 210 -0.20 -5.78 33.03
C VAL A 210 -0.42 -4.55 33.91
N LEU A 211 -1.47 -3.77 33.66
CA LEU A 211 -1.78 -2.55 34.43
C LEU A 211 -2.48 -2.83 35.77
N GLY A 212 -2.79 -4.10 36.08
CA GLY A 212 -3.41 -4.47 37.33
C GLY A 212 -4.86 -4.04 37.52
N LEU A 213 -5.52 -3.67 36.43
CA LEU A 213 -6.93 -3.26 36.44
C LEU A 213 -7.89 -4.41 36.84
N GLY A 214 -7.39 -5.65 36.90
CA GLY A 214 -8.13 -6.84 37.33
C GLY A 214 -7.79 -7.33 38.75
N GLY A 215 -7.12 -6.59 39.61
CA GLY A 215 -6.82 -6.95 41.00
C GLY A 215 -5.80 -8.08 41.19
N LYS A 216 -5.05 -8.48 40.17
CA LYS A 216 -4.05 -9.58 40.23
C LYS A 216 -2.61 -9.10 39.98
N LEU A 217 -2.28 -7.86 40.29
CA LEU A 217 -0.89 -7.41 40.39
C LEU A 217 -0.34 -7.91 41.74
N GLY A 218 0.28 -9.07 41.75
CA GLY A 218 0.93 -9.54 42.98
C GLY A 218 1.24 -11.03 43.02
N LYS A 219 1.19 -11.74 41.89
CA LYS A 219 1.67 -13.11 41.81
C LYS A 219 2.53 -13.28 40.53
N ILE A 220 3.68 -12.68 40.56
CA ILE A 220 4.83 -13.06 39.72
C ILE A 220 5.81 -13.77 40.64
#